data_67528eec9d2e392601241dfc0220e753
#
_entry.id   67528eec9d2e392601241dfc0220e753
#
_cell.length_a   1.000
_cell.length_b   1.000
_cell.length_c   1.000
_cell.angle_alpha   90.00
_cell.angle_beta   90.00
_cell.angle_gamma   90.00
#
_symmetry.space_group_name_H-M   'P 1'
#
loop_
_entity.id
_entity.type
_entity.pdbx_description
1 polymer ?
#
loop_
_entity_poly.entity_id
_entity_poly.type
_entity_poly.pdbx_seq_one_letter_code
_entity_poly.pdbx_strand_id
1 'polypeptide(L)'
;TCDCPLGFVGQDCDEDVNECKQAGICNHGTCSNIYGDYVCNCNSGFTGPNCLQDVDECLSNPCDNGASCENLVNEYRCHCAPGFSGTHCEMNDDECVSDPCLNGGFCLDDINDYFCVCAPGWNGKDCENDVDECSENPCVHGKCINDNGTFHCECDSTLITGDLCDKAPNRDCTDLKAFWNMNRDAVYTVREPNKMLTLAVCDMNTDNGGWTVFQRRVGSVVNFNRNWNDYKVGFGNLAGSYWWGTERLYNVTANRTNLVLRIDMMDWDNKTAYAEYDNFQIGSEAEQFKLTVGGYRGNAGDAINFYWKVFSHNGMKFSTKDRDNDNFRTNCAEVYHGGFWYNGCWAANLNGVYYHTPDYNSTIHDGLEYFTWKRTKYSLKMVEMKFRDASVVHSNSTASYS
;
A
#
# COMPACT_ATOMS: atom_id res chain seq x y z
N THR A 1 26.09 -2.12 -84.16
CA THR A 1 26.14 -2.54 -82.75
C THR A 1 24.83 -2.14 -82.14
N CYS A 2 24.03 -3.12 -81.75
CA CYS A 2 22.84 -2.86 -80.96
C CYS A 2 23.30 -2.44 -79.54
N ASP A 3 22.83 -1.30 -79.05
CA ASP A 3 22.97 -0.96 -77.63
C ASP A 3 21.85 -1.74 -76.89
N CYS A 4 22.25 -2.72 -76.10
CA CYS A 4 21.31 -3.50 -75.33
C CYS A 4 20.66 -2.66 -74.21
N PRO A 5 19.42 -2.92 -73.84
CA PRO A 5 18.80 -2.38 -72.62
C PRO A 5 19.67 -2.71 -71.39
N LEU A 6 19.59 -1.86 -70.37
CA LEU A 6 20.26 -2.15 -69.12
C LEU A 6 19.86 -3.52 -68.58
N GLY A 7 20.81 -4.28 -68.07
CA GLY A 7 20.60 -5.61 -67.58
C GLY A 7 20.79 -6.76 -68.59
N PHE A 8 21.07 -6.42 -69.88
CA PHE A 8 21.26 -7.41 -70.94
C PHE A 8 22.55 -7.19 -71.73
N VAL A 9 23.16 -8.27 -72.20
CA VAL A 9 24.34 -8.29 -73.05
C VAL A 9 24.17 -9.31 -74.15
N GLY A 10 25.19 -9.46 -74.98
CA GLY A 10 25.18 -10.37 -76.13
C GLY A 10 24.85 -9.67 -77.44
N GLN A 11 24.99 -10.40 -78.54
CA GLN A 11 24.78 -9.80 -79.87
C GLN A 11 23.31 -9.54 -80.17
N ASP A 12 22.43 -10.33 -79.55
CA ASP A 12 20.97 -10.27 -79.69
C ASP A 12 20.29 -9.70 -78.44
N CYS A 13 21.07 -9.24 -77.43
CA CYS A 13 20.59 -8.66 -76.15
C CYS A 13 19.68 -9.64 -75.37
N ASP A 14 19.94 -10.89 -75.43
CA ASP A 14 19.17 -11.99 -74.82
C ASP A 14 19.89 -12.62 -73.62
N GLU A 15 21.14 -12.27 -73.39
CA GLU A 15 21.90 -12.73 -72.24
C GLU A 15 21.73 -11.79 -71.05
N ASP A 16 21.26 -12.34 -69.93
CA ASP A 16 21.11 -11.65 -68.68
C ASP A 16 22.48 -11.30 -68.04
N VAL A 17 22.61 -10.07 -67.65
CA VAL A 17 23.80 -9.63 -66.93
C VAL A 17 23.61 -10.02 -65.43
N ASN A 18 24.55 -10.79 -64.97
CA ASN A 18 24.54 -11.06 -63.52
C ASN A 18 25.30 -9.98 -62.79
N GLU A 19 24.57 -8.96 -62.29
CA GLU A 19 25.13 -7.82 -61.57
C GLU A 19 25.71 -8.24 -60.21
N CYS A 20 25.25 -9.36 -59.66
CA CYS A 20 25.75 -9.91 -58.39
C CYS A 20 27.23 -10.34 -58.47
N LYS A 21 27.84 -10.41 -59.69
CA LYS A 21 29.28 -10.63 -59.85
C LYS A 21 30.09 -9.39 -59.48
N GLN A 22 29.47 -8.21 -59.41
CA GLN A 22 30.11 -6.99 -58.95
C GLN A 22 30.17 -7.04 -57.40
N ALA A 23 31.40 -7.10 -56.91
CA ALA A 23 31.61 -7.15 -55.45
C ALA A 23 31.04 -5.89 -54.77
N GLY A 24 30.27 -6.11 -53.72
CA GLY A 24 29.73 -5.06 -52.87
C GLY A 24 28.51 -4.31 -53.41
N ILE A 25 27.83 -4.80 -54.46
CA ILE A 25 26.66 -4.14 -55.03
C ILE A 25 25.50 -4.01 -54.04
N CYS A 26 25.37 -4.98 -53.15
CA CYS A 26 24.35 -5.01 -52.08
C CYS A 26 24.91 -4.66 -50.69
N ASN A 27 26.06 -4.03 -50.60
CA ASN A 27 26.69 -3.59 -49.36
C ASN A 27 26.39 -4.44 -48.09
N HIS A 28 25.34 -4.14 -47.36
CA HIS A 28 24.91 -4.87 -46.15
C HIS A 28 23.79 -5.84 -46.47
N GLY A 29 23.93 -6.64 -47.54
CA GLY A 29 22.91 -7.59 -47.94
C GLY A 29 23.46 -8.66 -48.87
N THR A 30 22.61 -9.56 -49.29
CA THR A 30 22.89 -10.61 -50.28
C THR A 30 22.23 -10.24 -51.60
N CYS A 31 22.98 -10.34 -52.66
CA CYS A 31 22.51 -10.07 -54.02
C CYS A 31 21.83 -11.31 -54.58
N SER A 32 20.65 -11.11 -55.17
CA SER A 32 19.94 -12.13 -55.96
C SER A 32 19.75 -11.61 -57.38
N ASN A 33 20.39 -12.27 -58.33
CA ASN A 33 20.22 -11.95 -59.73
C ASN A 33 18.82 -12.34 -60.23
N ILE A 34 18.16 -11.44 -60.91
CA ILE A 34 16.86 -11.65 -61.54
C ILE A 34 16.97 -11.26 -63.00
N TYR A 35 16.03 -11.70 -63.86
CA TYR A 35 16.14 -11.44 -65.31
C TYR A 35 16.07 -9.96 -65.63
N GLY A 36 17.17 -9.41 -66.09
CA GLY A 36 17.34 -8.00 -66.49
C GLY A 36 17.64 -7.02 -65.33
N ASP A 37 17.84 -7.52 -64.08
CA ASP A 37 18.09 -6.67 -62.93
C ASP A 37 18.61 -7.53 -61.77
N TYR A 38 18.79 -6.92 -60.61
CA TYR A 38 19.13 -7.61 -59.36
C TYR A 38 18.28 -7.10 -58.18
N VAL A 39 18.19 -7.88 -57.15
CA VAL A 39 17.55 -7.51 -55.87
C VAL A 39 18.51 -7.74 -54.73
N CYS A 40 18.65 -6.76 -53.91
CA CYS A 40 19.39 -6.85 -52.66
C CYS A 40 18.45 -7.30 -51.54
N ASN A 41 18.72 -8.45 -50.94
CA ASN A 41 18.10 -8.86 -49.69
C ASN A 41 18.97 -8.31 -48.57
N CYS A 42 18.51 -7.26 -47.95
CA CYS A 42 19.26 -6.54 -46.91
C CYS A 42 19.34 -7.37 -45.63
N ASN A 43 20.48 -7.32 -44.99
CA ASN A 43 20.64 -7.81 -43.62
C ASN A 43 19.74 -6.98 -42.67
N SER A 44 19.43 -7.57 -41.54
CA SER A 44 18.66 -6.87 -40.49
C SER A 44 19.31 -5.53 -40.17
N GLY A 45 18.50 -4.47 -40.02
CA GLY A 45 18.93 -3.10 -39.74
C GLY A 45 19.30 -2.27 -40.96
N PHE A 46 19.27 -2.82 -42.18
CA PHE A 46 19.55 -2.09 -43.40
C PHE A 46 18.39 -2.11 -44.40
N THR A 47 18.26 -1.05 -45.18
CA THR A 47 17.19 -0.88 -46.16
C THR A 47 17.73 -0.15 -47.41
N GLY A 48 16.83 0.09 -48.35
CA GLY A 48 17.16 0.71 -49.63
C GLY A 48 17.62 -0.24 -50.73
N PRO A 49 17.67 0.18 -51.99
CA PRO A 49 17.91 -0.71 -53.12
C PRO A 49 19.25 -1.43 -53.08
N ASN A 50 20.26 -0.85 -52.42
CA ASN A 50 21.59 -1.41 -52.28
C ASN A 50 22.01 -1.66 -50.85
N CYS A 51 21.04 -1.72 -49.92
CA CYS A 51 21.25 -1.95 -48.49
C CYS A 51 22.30 -1.00 -47.85
N LEU A 52 22.32 0.26 -48.28
CA LEU A 52 23.21 1.28 -47.75
C LEU A 52 22.57 2.15 -46.69
N GLN A 53 21.24 2.12 -46.64
CA GLN A 53 20.51 2.95 -45.71
C GLN A 53 20.31 2.17 -44.40
N ASP A 54 20.67 2.80 -43.34
CA ASP A 54 20.34 2.34 -41.99
C ASP A 54 18.82 2.43 -41.77
N VAL A 55 18.26 1.46 -41.11
CA VAL A 55 16.86 1.52 -40.67
C VAL A 55 16.82 2.39 -39.45
N ASP A 56 16.02 3.43 -39.47
CA ASP A 56 15.81 4.25 -38.28
C ASP A 56 14.83 3.54 -37.35
N GLU A 57 15.37 2.83 -36.36
CA GLU A 57 14.57 2.11 -35.36
C GLU A 57 13.77 3.07 -34.48
N CYS A 58 14.22 4.33 -34.34
CA CYS A 58 13.53 5.34 -33.55
C CYS A 58 12.14 5.70 -34.08
N LEU A 59 11.86 5.45 -35.35
CA LEU A 59 10.52 5.63 -35.94
C LEU A 59 9.44 4.74 -35.30
N SER A 60 9.84 3.63 -34.72
CA SER A 60 8.93 2.74 -33.99
C SER A 60 8.62 3.20 -32.55
N ASN A 61 9.24 4.30 -32.12
CA ASN A 61 9.17 4.83 -30.75
C ASN A 61 9.52 3.76 -29.70
N PRO A 62 10.71 3.15 -29.77
CA PRO A 62 11.07 2.04 -28.90
C PRO A 62 11.44 2.47 -27.47
N CYS A 63 11.56 3.77 -27.20
CA CYS A 63 11.95 4.30 -25.91
C CYS A 63 10.73 4.79 -25.13
N ASP A 64 10.60 4.32 -23.90
CA ASP A 64 9.50 4.63 -23.02
C ASP A 64 9.76 5.89 -22.15
N ASN A 65 8.77 6.28 -21.39
CA ASN A 65 8.83 7.30 -20.34
C ASN A 65 9.49 8.64 -20.77
N GLY A 66 9.24 9.06 -22.01
CA GLY A 66 9.72 10.33 -22.53
C GLY A 66 11.22 10.38 -22.83
N ALA A 67 11.86 9.22 -22.89
CA ALA A 67 13.27 9.12 -23.28
C ALA A 67 13.50 9.55 -24.71
N SER A 68 14.68 10.08 -25.01
CA SER A 68 15.09 10.37 -26.37
C SER A 68 15.74 9.15 -27.02
N CYS A 69 15.38 8.88 -28.26
CA CYS A 69 15.95 7.81 -29.05
C CYS A 69 17.06 8.35 -29.93
N GLU A 70 18.21 7.69 -29.90
CA GLU A 70 19.36 7.93 -30.79
C GLU A 70 19.46 6.75 -31.76
N ASN A 71 19.29 7.03 -33.05
CA ASN A 71 19.49 6.03 -34.09
C ASN A 71 20.99 5.81 -34.32
N LEU A 72 21.40 4.56 -34.27
CA LEU A 72 22.78 4.11 -34.56
C LEU A 72 22.76 3.14 -35.73
N VAL A 73 23.92 2.67 -36.18
CA VAL A 73 23.97 1.74 -37.30
C VAL A 73 23.51 0.36 -36.87
N ASN A 74 22.34 -0.05 -37.39
CA ASN A 74 21.68 -1.35 -37.08
C ASN A 74 21.35 -1.54 -35.59
N GLU A 75 21.21 -0.46 -34.86
CA GLU A 75 20.78 -0.47 -33.45
C GLU A 75 20.28 0.90 -33.06
N TYR A 76 19.62 1.00 -31.94
CA TYR A 76 19.25 2.30 -31.34
C TYR A 76 19.69 2.33 -29.88
N ARG A 77 19.72 3.53 -29.35
CA ARG A 77 19.96 3.76 -27.92
C ARG A 77 18.92 4.71 -27.35
N CYS A 78 18.36 4.32 -26.24
CA CYS A 78 17.51 5.19 -25.46
C CYS A 78 18.33 5.97 -24.43
N HIS A 79 18.15 7.28 -24.41
CA HIS A 79 18.65 8.15 -23.35
C HIS A 79 17.51 8.43 -22.40
N CYS A 80 17.55 7.77 -21.28
CA CYS A 80 16.48 7.82 -20.28
C CYS A 80 16.36 9.20 -19.65
N ALA A 81 15.15 9.61 -19.40
CA ALA A 81 14.88 10.73 -18.51
C ALA A 81 15.32 10.37 -17.08
N PRO A 82 15.66 11.37 -16.25
CA PRO A 82 16.01 11.12 -14.85
C PRO A 82 14.93 10.29 -14.13
N GLY A 83 15.34 9.32 -13.35
CA GLY A 83 14.48 8.38 -12.64
C GLY A 83 14.06 7.15 -13.43
N PHE A 84 14.55 6.99 -14.67
CA PHE A 84 14.28 5.80 -15.47
C PHE A 84 15.53 5.09 -15.92
N SER A 85 15.47 3.77 -15.97
CA SER A 85 16.52 2.88 -16.45
C SER A 85 15.96 1.77 -17.34
N GLY A 86 16.83 0.85 -17.75
CA GLY A 86 16.48 -0.19 -18.71
C GLY A 86 16.90 0.16 -20.14
N THR A 87 16.90 -0.83 -21.02
CA THR A 87 17.33 -0.64 -22.43
C THR A 87 16.35 0.23 -23.23
N HIS A 88 15.10 0.26 -22.81
CA HIS A 88 14.03 1.06 -23.40
C HIS A 88 13.54 2.16 -22.44
N CYS A 89 14.22 2.34 -21.31
CA CYS A 89 13.82 3.23 -20.22
C CYS A 89 12.47 2.87 -19.61
N GLU A 90 12.16 1.59 -19.61
CA GLU A 90 10.89 1.00 -19.15
C GLU A 90 10.80 0.84 -17.64
N MET A 91 11.92 0.94 -16.93
CA MET A 91 11.96 0.74 -15.48
C MET A 91 12.05 2.08 -14.76
N ASN A 92 11.18 2.30 -13.81
CA ASN A 92 11.37 3.36 -12.80
C ASN A 92 12.52 2.96 -11.87
N ASP A 93 13.47 3.84 -11.69
CA ASP A 93 14.52 3.64 -10.69
C ASP A 93 13.89 3.76 -9.30
N ASP A 94 14.26 2.88 -8.40
CA ASP A 94 13.74 2.89 -7.04
C ASP A 94 14.76 3.59 -6.14
N GLU A 95 14.50 4.85 -5.82
CA GLU A 95 15.35 5.64 -4.96
C GLU A 95 15.34 5.12 -3.51
N CYS A 96 14.31 4.35 -3.16
CA CYS A 96 14.19 3.75 -1.84
C CYS A 96 15.18 2.61 -1.57
N VAL A 97 15.82 2.07 -2.60
CA VAL A 97 16.86 1.02 -2.44
C VAL A 97 18.05 1.49 -1.60
N SER A 98 18.32 2.80 -1.59
CA SER A 98 19.40 3.38 -0.78
C SER A 98 19.03 3.57 0.70
N ASP A 99 17.80 3.18 1.12
CA ASP A 99 17.26 3.40 2.46
C ASP A 99 17.42 4.87 2.92
N PRO A 100 16.96 5.87 2.16
CA PRO A 100 17.22 7.27 2.44
C PRO A 100 16.47 7.78 3.67
N CYS A 101 15.39 7.12 4.07
CA CYS A 101 14.56 7.54 5.18
C CYS A 101 15.13 7.05 6.50
N LEU A 102 15.52 8.00 7.34
CA LEU A 102 16.12 7.74 8.64
C LEU A 102 15.07 7.41 9.71
N ASN A 103 15.55 6.96 10.86
CA ASN A 103 14.78 6.83 12.11
C ASN A 103 13.48 6.02 11.96
N GLY A 104 13.51 4.98 11.12
CA GLY A 104 12.35 4.11 10.87
C GLY A 104 11.27 4.76 10.01
N GLY A 105 11.59 5.84 9.30
CA GLY A 105 10.76 6.42 8.26
C GLY A 105 10.53 5.40 7.14
N PHE A 106 9.41 5.55 6.46
CA PHE A 106 9.02 4.70 5.36
C PHE A 106 9.21 5.44 4.04
N CYS A 107 10.01 4.86 3.15
CA CYS A 107 10.28 5.42 1.86
C CYS A 107 9.16 5.07 0.86
N LEU A 108 8.69 6.06 0.15
CA LEU A 108 7.81 5.95 -1.00
C LEU A 108 8.58 6.41 -2.22
N ASP A 109 8.72 5.51 -3.17
CA ASP A 109 9.34 5.78 -4.45
C ASP A 109 8.44 6.67 -5.32
N ASP A 110 9.05 7.66 -5.99
CA ASP A 110 8.41 8.52 -6.99
C ASP A 110 9.37 8.64 -8.19
N ILE A 111 8.96 9.28 -9.25
CA ILE A 111 9.80 9.43 -10.44
C ILE A 111 10.97 10.37 -10.15
N ASN A 112 12.19 9.85 -10.16
CA ASN A 112 13.45 10.58 -9.91
C ASN A 112 13.44 11.35 -8.57
N ASP A 113 12.66 10.91 -7.62
CA ASP A 113 12.61 11.45 -6.26
C ASP A 113 12.00 10.39 -5.32
N TYR A 114 12.04 10.65 -4.06
CA TYR A 114 11.41 9.82 -3.05
C TYR A 114 10.74 10.68 -2.00
N PHE A 115 9.79 10.09 -1.31
CA PHE A 115 9.11 10.71 -0.20
C PHE A 115 9.20 9.86 1.06
N CYS A 116 9.71 10.43 2.14
CA CYS A 116 9.75 9.74 3.42
C CYS A 116 8.49 10.03 4.23
N VAL A 117 7.78 8.97 4.60
CA VAL A 117 6.74 9.01 5.62
C VAL A 117 7.42 8.75 6.95
N CYS A 118 7.66 9.81 7.72
CA CYS A 118 8.41 9.70 8.94
C CYS A 118 7.65 8.92 10.02
N ALA A 119 8.39 8.14 10.77
CA ALA A 119 7.90 7.56 12.00
C ALA A 119 7.51 8.68 12.97
N PRO A 120 6.56 8.42 13.90
CA PRO A 120 6.21 9.40 14.93
C PRO A 120 7.45 9.86 15.70
N GLY A 121 7.48 11.15 16.03
CA GLY A 121 8.61 11.78 16.67
C GLY A 121 9.68 12.28 15.72
N TRP A 122 9.53 12.06 14.41
CA TRP A 122 10.51 12.46 13.42
C TRP A 122 9.89 13.32 12.31
N ASN A 123 10.68 14.24 11.77
CA ASN A 123 10.32 15.05 10.61
C ASN A 123 11.56 15.37 9.74
N GLY A 124 11.39 16.18 8.72
CA GLY A 124 12.42 16.45 7.71
C GLY A 124 12.16 15.67 6.42
N LYS A 125 12.93 15.95 5.38
CA LYS A 125 12.81 15.24 4.09
C LYS A 125 13.12 13.76 4.25
N ASP A 126 14.16 13.45 5.01
CA ASP A 126 14.68 12.12 5.23
C ASP A 126 14.39 11.61 6.65
N CYS A 127 13.46 12.27 7.36
CA CYS A 127 13.12 11.99 8.76
C CYS A 127 14.30 12.16 9.72
N GLU A 128 15.20 13.06 9.41
CA GLU A 128 16.45 13.32 10.12
C GLU A 128 16.28 14.18 11.38
N ASN A 129 15.17 14.90 11.47
CA ASN A 129 14.94 15.82 12.57
C ASN A 129 14.03 15.20 13.64
N ASP A 130 14.50 15.23 14.86
CA ASP A 130 13.71 14.90 16.03
C ASP A 130 12.61 15.96 16.27
N VAL A 131 11.42 15.49 16.59
CA VAL A 131 10.30 16.36 16.98
C VAL A 131 10.39 16.59 18.48
N ASP A 132 10.49 17.83 18.90
CA ASP A 132 10.42 18.17 20.33
C ASP A 132 8.96 18.08 20.81
N GLU A 133 8.56 16.90 21.31
CA GLU A 133 7.24 16.69 21.89
C GLU A 133 7.05 17.48 23.20
N CYS A 134 8.14 17.87 23.84
CA CYS A 134 8.08 18.65 25.07
C CYS A 134 7.58 20.08 24.86
N SER A 135 7.60 20.58 23.64
CA SER A 135 7.05 21.89 23.29
C SER A 135 5.55 22.02 23.62
N GLU A 136 4.82 20.92 23.64
CA GLU A 136 3.38 20.84 23.96
C GLU A 136 3.11 20.61 25.46
N ASN A 137 4.15 20.54 26.31
CA ASN A 137 4.06 20.25 27.75
C ASN A 137 3.20 19.01 28.06
N PRO A 138 3.54 17.84 27.55
CA PRO A 138 2.72 16.63 27.66
C PRO A 138 2.68 16.08 29.10
N CYS A 139 3.62 16.45 29.98
CA CYS A 139 3.73 15.96 31.34
C CYS A 139 2.85 16.78 32.29
N VAL A 140 1.95 16.12 33.03
CA VAL A 140 0.94 16.82 33.88
C VAL A 140 1.52 17.28 35.19
N HIS A 141 2.28 16.43 35.89
CA HIS A 141 2.93 16.69 37.17
C HIS A 141 4.39 16.23 37.12
N GLY A 142 5.14 16.74 36.16
CA GLY A 142 6.54 16.33 35.95
C GLY A 142 7.19 17.19 34.88
N LYS A 143 8.49 16.95 34.72
CA LYS A 143 9.29 17.58 33.69
C LYS A 143 9.30 16.67 32.46
N CYS A 144 9.02 17.25 31.30
CA CYS A 144 9.18 16.57 30.04
C CYS A 144 10.67 16.52 29.63
N ILE A 145 11.14 15.37 29.20
CA ILE A 145 12.46 15.16 28.61
C ILE A 145 12.25 14.67 27.20
N ASN A 146 12.75 15.42 26.24
CA ASN A 146 12.73 15.04 24.84
C ASN A 146 13.83 14.00 24.61
N ASP A 147 13.44 12.85 24.07
CA ASP A 147 14.33 11.77 23.64
C ASP A 147 14.27 11.63 22.11
N ASN A 148 15.22 10.94 21.53
CA ASN A 148 15.21 10.74 20.08
C ASN A 148 13.95 10.01 19.60
N GLY A 149 13.08 10.72 18.89
CA GLY A 149 11.82 10.21 18.30
C GLY A 149 10.71 9.95 19.30
N THR A 150 10.86 10.44 20.54
CA THR A 150 9.86 10.29 21.61
C THR A 150 10.19 11.22 22.77
N PHE A 151 9.40 11.14 23.81
CA PHE A 151 9.68 11.82 25.06
C PHE A 151 9.36 10.93 26.26
N HIS A 152 9.89 11.27 27.43
CA HIS A 152 9.45 10.72 28.70
C HIS A 152 9.25 11.83 29.74
N CYS A 153 8.46 11.53 30.77
CA CYS A 153 8.21 12.46 31.87
C CYS A 153 8.97 12.01 33.13
N GLU A 154 9.78 12.91 33.68
CA GLU A 154 10.28 12.79 35.03
C GLU A 154 9.25 13.38 36.00
N CYS A 155 8.60 12.53 36.79
CA CYS A 155 7.53 12.96 37.70
C CYS A 155 8.09 13.73 38.89
N ASP A 156 7.38 14.80 39.28
CA ASP A 156 7.76 15.69 40.42
C ASP A 156 7.78 14.95 41.76
N SER A 157 7.17 13.79 41.84
CA SER A 157 7.10 12.98 43.06
C SER A 157 7.05 11.50 42.76
N THR A 158 7.69 10.68 43.60
CA THR A 158 7.64 9.21 43.54
C THR A 158 6.21 8.62 43.77
N LEU A 159 5.28 9.46 44.22
CA LEU A 159 3.88 9.11 44.41
C LEU A 159 3.03 9.27 43.14
N ILE A 160 3.53 9.97 42.16
CA ILE A 160 2.89 10.17 40.86
C ILE A 160 3.39 9.09 39.92
N THR A 161 2.49 8.30 39.38
CA THR A 161 2.79 7.20 38.45
C THR A 161 2.12 7.45 37.14
N GLY A 162 2.69 6.92 36.08
CA GLY A 162 2.21 7.08 34.70
C GLY A 162 3.27 7.74 33.83
N ASP A 163 3.24 7.46 32.55
CA ASP A 163 4.24 7.94 31.59
C ASP A 163 4.21 9.47 31.42
N LEU A 164 3.04 10.07 31.76
CA LEU A 164 2.83 11.51 31.78
C LEU A 164 2.72 12.06 33.19
N CYS A 165 3.22 11.32 34.20
CA CYS A 165 3.16 11.69 35.61
C CYS A 165 1.72 11.89 36.12
N ASP A 166 0.92 10.90 35.97
CA ASP A 166 -0.50 10.95 36.22
C ASP A 166 -1.03 9.71 36.97
N LYS A 167 -2.24 9.80 37.52
CA LYS A 167 -2.93 8.71 38.22
C LYS A 167 -4.08 8.10 37.40
N ALA A 168 -4.45 8.72 36.27
CA ALA A 168 -5.56 8.22 35.48
C ALA A 168 -5.13 7.06 34.57
N PRO A 169 -6.01 6.12 34.25
CA PRO A 169 -5.70 5.06 33.31
C PRO A 169 -5.49 5.66 31.90
N ASN A 170 -4.50 5.16 31.21
CA ASN A 170 -4.19 5.49 29.81
C ASN A 170 -4.20 4.24 28.94
N ARG A 171 -5.27 3.44 29.06
CA ARG A 171 -5.39 2.12 28.40
C ARG A 171 -5.47 2.23 26.87
N ASP A 172 -6.05 3.31 26.37
CA ASP A 172 -6.29 3.58 24.98
C ASP A 172 -6.51 5.07 24.70
N CYS A 173 -6.78 5.40 23.45
CA CYS A 173 -7.01 6.79 23.01
C CYS A 173 -8.27 7.43 23.61
N THR A 174 -9.25 6.62 24.03
CA THR A 174 -10.44 7.16 24.72
C THR A 174 -10.05 7.74 26.09
N ASP A 175 -9.26 7.01 26.87
CA ASP A 175 -8.75 7.48 28.15
C ASP A 175 -7.91 8.76 27.97
N LEU A 176 -7.04 8.79 26.96
CA LEU A 176 -6.20 9.96 26.65
C LEU A 176 -7.05 11.19 26.28
N LYS A 177 -8.11 11.01 25.52
CA LYS A 177 -9.06 12.07 25.16
C LYS A 177 -9.82 12.57 26.39
N ALA A 178 -10.36 11.65 27.17
CA ALA A 178 -11.28 11.95 28.28
C ALA A 178 -10.59 12.55 29.50
N PHE A 179 -9.45 12.00 29.90
CA PHE A 179 -8.76 12.37 31.13
C PHE A 179 -7.61 13.37 30.93
N TRP A 180 -7.06 13.40 29.68
CA TRP A 180 -5.84 14.14 29.34
C TRP A 180 -6.10 15.29 28.39
N ASN A 181 -7.34 15.42 27.90
CA ASN A 181 -7.76 16.43 26.93
C ASN A 181 -6.86 16.45 25.66
N MET A 182 -6.30 15.27 25.30
CA MET A 182 -5.51 15.14 24.09
C MET A 182 -6.42 15.31 22.86
N ASN A 183 -6.13 16.33 22.04
CA ASN A 183 -7.01 16.75 20.95
C ASN A 183 -6.34 16.65 19.56
N ARG A 184 -5.13 16.09 19.47
CA ARG A 184 -4.38 16.00 18.24
C ARG A 184 -4.24 14.55 17.78
N ASP A 185 -4.39 14.31 16.49
CA ASP A 185 -4.08 13.01 15.89
C ASP A 185 -2.58 12.78 15.98
N ALA A 186 -2.19 11.72 16.68
CA ALA A 186 -0.81 11.38 16.89
C ALA A 186 -0.65 9.92 17.35
N VAL A 187 0.58 9.50 17.47
CA VAL A 187 0.92 8.26 18.18
C VAL A 187 1.20 8.61 19.63
N TYR A 188 0.56 7.89 20.52
CA TYR A 188 0.70 8.04 21.95
C TYR A 188 1.12 6.72 22.59
N THR A 189 1.77 6.81 23.74
CA THR A 189 2.01 5.66 24.58
C THR A 189 0.77 5.35 25.40
N VAL A 190 0.28 4.11 25.28
CA VAL A 190 -0.82 3.58 26.08
C VAL A 190 -0.33 2.40 26.92
N ARG A 191 -1.03 2.14 28.03
CA ARG A 191 -0.66 1.09 28.99
C ARG A 191 -1.64 -0.07 28.89
N GLU A 192 -1.15 -1.22 28.46
CA GLU A 192 -1.95 -2.46 28.51
C GLU A 192 -2.26 -2.88 29.97
N PRO A 193 -3.31 -3.66 30.20
CA PRO A 193 -3.65 -4.15 31.56
C PRO A 193 -2.51 -4.91 32.25
N ASN A 194 -1.64 -5.55 31.50
CA ASN A 194 -0.42 -6.23 32.00
C ASN A 194 0.71 -5.26 32.38
N LYS A 195 0.45 -3.93 32.37
CA LYS A 195 1.38 -2.81 32.61
C LYS A 195 2.44 -2.61 31.51
N MET A 196 2.36 -3.31 30.41
CA MET A 196 3.24 -3.11 29.27
C MET A 196 2.88 -1.79 28.55
N LEU A 197 3.88 -1.01 28.19
CA LEU A 197 3.73 0.19 27.40
C LEU A 197 3.73 -0.18 25.93
N THR A 198 2.81 0.39 25.17
CA THR A 198 2.72 0.18 23.74
C THR A 198 2.32 1.47 23.04
N LEU A 199 2.76 1.62 21.79
CA LEU A 199 2.37 2.75 20.96
C LEU A 199 1.00 2.48 20.31
N ALA A 200 0.12 3.48 20.33
CA ALA A 200 -1.18 3.45 19.70
C ALA A 200 -1.38 4.70 18.84
N VAL A 201 -1.89 4.52 17.65
CA VAL A 201 -2.33 5.65 16.80
C VAL A 201 -3.69 6.10 17.28
N CYS A 202 -3.80 7.37 17.63
CA CYS A 202 -5.04 7.97 18.07
C CYS A 202 -5.59 8.93 17.02
N ASP A 203 -6.84 8.72 16.63
CA ASP A 203 -7.65 9.69 15.90
C ASP A 203 -8.49 10.47 16.93
N MET A 204 -8.12 11.71 17.11
CA MET A 204 -8.71 12.61 18.11
C MET A 204 -9.73 13.58 17.52
N ASN A 205 -9.96 13.51 16.19
CA ASN A 205 -10.80 14.44 15.45
C ASN A 205 -12.10 13.83 14.95
N THR A 206 -12.06 12.59 14.43
CA THR A 206 -13.25 11.96 13.85
C THR A 206 -14.33 11.76 14.90
N ASP A 207 -15.50 12.37 14.68
CA ASP A 207 -16.68 12.22 15.51
C ASP A 207 -16.36 12.39 17.03
N ASN A 208 -15.80 13.54 17.39
CA ASN A 208 -15.30 13.90 18.72
C ASN A 208 -14.05 13.13 19.20
N GLY A 209 -13.46 12.27 18.39
CA GLY A 209 -12.17 11.64 18.67
C GLY A 209 -12.16 10.53 19.70
N GLY A 210 -10.97 10.25 20.24
CA GLY A 210 -10.75 9.19 21.22
C GLY A 210 -10.68 7.79 20.60
N TRP A 211 -10.49 7.69 19.29
CA TRP A 211 -10.40 6.44 18.57
C TRP A 211 -8.99 5.86 18.60
N THR A 212 -8.87 4.61 19.00
CA THR A 212 -7.64 3.81 18.88
C THR A 212 -7.66 3.07 17.56
N VAL A 213 -6.76 3.41 16.66
CA VAL A 213 -6.67 2.79 15.33
C VAL A 213 -5.83 1.52 15.45
N PHE A 214 -6.41 0.35 15.14
CA PHE A 214 -5.73 -0.93 15.23
C PHE A 214 -5.42 -1.57 13.87
N GLN A 215 -6.02 -1.05 12.80
CA GLN A 215 -5.70 -1.45 11.42
C GLN A 215 -5.73 -0.22 10.53
N ARG A 216 -4.72 -0.09 9.68
CA ARG A 216 -4.69 0.92 8.62
C ARG A 216 -4.17 0.32 7.33
N ARG A 217 -4.83 0.62 6.22
CA ARG A 217 -4.43 0.25 4.86
C ARG A 217 -4.43 1.52 4.01
N VAL A 218 -3.23 1.95 3.59
CA VAL A 218 -3.02 3.17 2.77
C VAL A 218 -2.03 2.92 1.63
N GLY A 219 -1.53 1.70 1.47
CA GLY A 219 -0.59 1.31 0.43
C GLY A 219 -0.25 -0.18 0.45
N SER A 220 0.48 -0.64 -0.56
CA SER A 220 0.82 -2.06 -0.79
C SER A 220 2.09 -2.54 -0.08
N VAL A 221 2.92 -1.64 0.41
CA VAL A 221 4.27 -1.96 0.92
C VAL A 221 4.24 -2.97 2.08
N VAL A 222 3.22 -2.92 2.93
CA VAL A 222 3.05 -3.89 4.00
C VAL A 222 2.20 -5.05 3.49
N ASN A 223 2.82 -6.24 3.40
CA ASN A 223 2.13 -7.46 3.06
C ASN A 223 1.25 -7.93 4.23
N PHE A 224 -0.06 -8.06 4.00
CA PHE A 224 -1.05 -8.55 4.96
C PHE A 224 -1.34 -10.06 4.84
N ASN A 225 -0.79 -10.75 3.85
CA ASN A 225 -0.86 -12.21 3.77
C ASN A 225 0.15 -12.85 4.74
N ARG A 226 -0.17 -12.78 6.02
CA ARG A 226 0.67 -13.13 7.15
C ARG A 226 0.15 -14.35 7.92
N ASN A 227 1.02 -14.93 8.74
CA ASN A 227 0.73 -16.06 9.60
C ASN A 227 0.02 -15.61 10.90
N TRP A 228 -0.51 -16.58 11.65
CA TRP A 228 -1.19 -16.36 12.93
C TRP A 228 -0.34 -15.54 13.92
N ASN A 229 0.91 -15.94 14.08
CA ASN A 229 1.79 -15.26 15.04
C ASN A 229 2.06 -13.81 14.66
N ASP A 230 2.19 -13.50 13.37
CA ASP A 230 2.33 -12.11 12.90
C ASP A 230 1.10 -11.29 13.24
N TYR A 231 -0.10 -11.81 12.96
CA TYR A 231 -1.36 -11.15 13.31
C TYR A 231 -1.55 -11.02 14.82
N LYS A 232 -1.12 -12.01 15.58
CA LYS A 232 -1.19 -11.99 17.05
C LYS A 232 -0.36 -10.85 17.62
N VAL A 233 0.91 -10.73 17.21
CA VAL A 233 1.88 -9.75 17.74
C VAL A 233 1.68 -8.37 17.12
N GLY A 234 1.27 -8.30 15.85
CA GLY A 234 1.17 -7.07 15.06
C GLY A 234 2.34 -6.90 14.11
N PHE A 235 2.12 -6.12 13.04
CA PHE A 235 3.11 -5.85 11.98
C PHE A 235 2.81 -4.55 11.26
N GLY A 236 3.79 -4.08 10.47
CA GLY A 236 3.68 -2.86 9.68
C GLY A 236 4.26 -1.65 10.38
N ASN A 237 3.91 -0.46 9.89
CA ASN A 237 4.41 0.82 10.40
C ASN A 237 3.22 1.70 10.79
N LEU A 238 3.26 2.26 11.99
CA LEU A 238 2.18 3.10 12.53
C LEU A 238 1.96 4.39 11.71
N ALA A 239 2.96 4.85 10.98
CA ALA A 239 2.81 5.97 10.06
C ALA A 239 2.08 5.59 8.76
N GLY A 240 2.16 4.33 8.32
CA GLY A 240 1.57 3.82 7.08
C GLY A 240 0.52 2.74 7.32
N SER A 241 0.66 1.61 6.59
CA SER A 241 -0.20 0.44 6.75
C SER A 241 0.28 -0.45 7.90
N TYR A 242 -0.61 -0.89 8.76
CA TYR A 242 -0.27 -1.75 9.90
C TYR A 242 -1.46 -2.54 10.44
N TRP A 243 -1.15 -3.57 11.18
CA TRP A 243 -2.03 -4.32 12.07
C TRP A 243 -1.44 -4.26 13.48
N TRP A 244 -2.21 -3.76 14.45
CA TRP A 244 -1.71 -3.48 15.81
C TRP A 244 -1.42 -4.74 16.64
N GLY A 245 -2.05 -5.86 16.30
CA GLY A 245 -1.94 -7.15 16.96
C GLY A 245 -3.25 -7.56 17.64
N THR A 246 -3.73 -8.78 17.33
CA THR A 246 -4.98 -9.29 17.91
C THR A 246 -4.89 -9.56 19.40
N GLU A 247 -3.70 -9.96 19.91
CA GLU A 247 -3.49 -10.16 21.36
C GLU A 247 -3.56 -8.85 22.12
N ARG A 248 -2.93 -7.79 21.57
CA ARG A 248 -2.99 -6.44 22.15
C ARG A 248 -4.42 -5.90 22.11
N LEU A 249 -5.09 -6.07 20.97
CA LEU A 249 -6.49 -5.66 20.81
C LEU A 249 -7.38 -6.38 21.85
N TYR A 250 -7.21 -7.69 22.05
CA TYR A 250 -7.88 -8.43 23.12
C TYR A 250 -7.57 -7.83 24.50
N ASN A 251 -6.29 -7.63 24.83
CA ASN A 251 -5.87 -7.13 26.14
C ASN A 251 -6.54 -5.80 26.51
N VAL A 252 -6.65 -4.88 25.55
CA VAL A 252 -7.22 -3.55 25.82
C VAL A 252 -8.75 -3.53 25.74
N THR A 253 -9.38 -4.50 25.09
CA THR A 253 -10.85 -4.59 24.96
C THR A 253 -11.49 -5.56 25.95
N ALA A 254 -10.72 -6.48 26.54
CA ALA A 254 -11.22 -7.47 27.47
C ALA A 254 -11.87 -6.83 28.69
N ASN A 255 -12.99 -7.41 29.15
CA ASN A 255 -13.75 -6.95 30.31
C ASN A 255 -14.30 -5.51 30.20
N ARG A 256 -14.39 -4.97 28.99
CA ARG A 256 -15.02 -3.66 28.73
C ARG A 256 -16.35 -3.85 28.03
N THR A 257 -17.32 -3.07 28.44
CA THR A 257 -18.62 -2.93 27.79
C THR A 257 -18.67 -1.57 27.09
N ASN A 258 -19.58 -1.34 26.19
CA ASN A 258 -19.76 -0.07 25.47
C ASN A 258 -18.65 0.31 24.50
N LEU A 259 -17.81 -0.62 24.08
CA LEU A 259 -16.87 -0.37 23.00
C LEU A 259 -17.59 -0.32 21.66
N VAL A 260 -17.19 0.64 20.83
CA VAL A 260 -17.68 0.82 19.46
C VAL A 260 -16.54 0.55 18.50
N LEU A 261 -16.75 -0.33 17.53
CA LEU A 261 -15.90 -0.48 16.34
C LEU A 261 -16.33 0.53 15.29
N ARG A 262 -15.37 1.23 14.69
CA ARG A 262 -15.60 2.05 13.50
C ARG A 262 -14.66 1.61 12.39
N ILE A 263 -15.18 1.55 11.17
CA ILE A 263 -14.45 1.26 9.93
C ILE A 263 -14.63 2.48 9.03
N ASP A 264 -13.57 3.23 8.80
CA ASP A 264 -13.56 4.31 7.83
C ASP A 264 -12.94 3.82 6.53
N MET A 265 -13.52 4.23 5.42
CA MET A 265 -13.14 3.79 4.08
C MET A 265 -13.11 4.96 3.11
N MET A 266 -12.21 4.89 2.13
CA MET A 266 -12.11 5.85 1.04
C MET A 266 -11.99 5.11 -0.30
N ASP A 267 -12.70 5.58 -1.30
CA ASP A 267 -12.58 5.11 -2.67
C ASP A 267 -11.53 5.93 -3.47
N TRP A 268 -11.28 5.53 -4.69
CA TRP A 268 -10.31 6.18 -5.58
C TRP A 268 -10.76 7.56 -6.09
N ASP A 269 -12.05 7.90 -5.96
CA ASP A 269 -12.58 9.25 -6.19
C ASP A 269 -12.51 10.14 -4.95
N ASN A 270 -11.84 9.69 -3.87
CA ASN A 270 -11.77 10.33 -2.55
C ASN A 270 -13.13 10.49 -1.85
N LYS A 271 -14.13 9.72 -2.23
CA LYS A 271 -15.39 9.64 -1.49
C LYS A 271 -15.17 8.75 -0.28
N THR A 272 -15.73 9.15 0.85
CA THR A 272 -15.61 8.43 2.12
C THR A 272 -16.92 7.80 2.54
N ALA A 273 -16.81 6.69 3.24
CA ALA A 273 -17.93 6.06 3.93
C ALA A 273 -17.45 5.45 5.24
N TYR A 274 -18.37 5.23 6.16
CA TYR A 274 -18.05 4.58 7.43
C TYR A 274 -19.14 3.57 7.85
N ALA A 275 -18.72 2.64 8.68
CA ALA A 275 -19.57 1.68 9.37
C ALA A 275 -19.19 1.65 10.84
N GLU A 276 -20.15 1.72 11.74
CA GLU A 276 -19.96 1.60 13.19
C GLU A 276 -20.79 0.44 13.74
N TYR A 277 -20.23 -0.20 14.77
CA TYR A 277 -20.84 -1.35 15.43
C TYR A 277 -20.68 -1.22 16.94
N ASP A 278 -21.80 -1.32 17.65
CA ASP A 278 -21.81 -1.32 19.11
C ASP A 278 -21.29 -2.65 19.69
N ASN A 279 -21.03 -2.67 21.00
CA ASN A 279 -20.62 -3.86 21.74
C ASN A 279 -19.42 -4.61 21.12
N PHE A 280 -18.43 -3.85 20.66
CA PHE A 280 -17.24 -4.42 20.06
C PHE A 280 -16.39 -5.16 21.10
N GLN A 281 -16.13 -6.44 20.85
CA GLN A 281 -15.29 -7.29 21.67
C GLN A 281 -14.49 -8.26 20.81
N ILE A 282 -13.29 -8.56 21.29
CA ILE A 282 -12.45 -9.64 20.76
C ILE A 282 -12.26 -10.67 21.85
N GLY A 283 -12.53 -11.95 21.56
CA GLY A 283 -12.26 -13.06 22.45
C GLY A 283 -10.76 -13.31 22.65
N SER A 284 -10.42 -14.10 23.65
CA SER A 284 -9.05 -14.54 23.93
C SER A 284 -8.45 -15.37 22.79
N GLU A 285 -7.13 -15.64 22.83
CA GLU A 285 -6.50 -16.57 21.88
C GLU A 285 -7.08 -17.99 21.98
N ALA A 286 -7.49 -18.44 23.20
CA ALA A 286 -8.16 -19.72 23.39
C ALA A 286 -9.51 -19.76 22.66
N GLU A 287 -10.20 -18.64 22.51
CA GLU A 287 -11.41 -18.46 21.73
C GLU A 287 -11.12 -18.07 20.28
N GLN A 288 -9.83 -18.14 19.86
CA GLN A 288 -9.37 -17.83 18.52
C GLN A 288 -9.71 -16.40 18.10
N PHE A 289 -9.57 -15.44 19.02
CA PHE A 289 -9.84 -14.02 18.84
C PHE A 289 -11.20 -13.75 18.19
N LYS A 290 -12.23 -14.43 18.68
CA LYS A 290 -13.60 -14.33 18.16
C LYS A 290 -14.11 -12.90 18.19
N LEU A 291 -14.63 -12.42 17.04
CA LEU A 291 -15.26 -11.11 16.93
C LEU A 291 -16.69 -11.12 17.48
N THR A 292 -17.03 -10.15 18.30
CA THR A 292 -18.42 -9.85 18.69
C THR A 292 -18.70 -8.37 18.45
N VAL A 293 -19.80 -8.07 17.76
CA VAL A 293 -20.30 -6.71 17.55
C VAL A 293 -21.82 -6.66 17.64
N GLY A 294 -22.34 -5.50 18.03
CA GLY A 294 -23.78 -5.23 18.13
C GLY A 294 -24.36 -4.53 16.91
N GLY A 295 -25.28 -3.59 17.18
CA GLY A 295 -26.01 -2.84 16.18
C GLY A 295 -25.12 -2.04 15.21
N TYR A 296 -25.61 -1.91 13.98
CA TYR A 296 -24.94 -1.16 12.92
C TYR A 296 -25.50 0.27 12.84
N ARG A 297 -24.59 1.24 12.55
CA ARG A 297 -24.90 2.57 12.04
C ARG A 297 -23.83 3.02 11.05
N GLY A 298 -24.18 3.92 10.12
CA GLY A 298 -23.25 4.43 9.11
C GLY A 298 -23.87 4.52 7.73
N ASN A 299 -23.05 4.89 6.76
CA ASN A 299 -23.46 5.07 5.35
C ASN A 299 -22.83 4.07 4.36
N ALA A 300 -22.02 3.14 4.86
CA ALA A 300 -21.36 2.12 4.03
C ALA A 300 -22.22 0.85 3.80
N GLY A 301 -23.31 0.69 4.56
CA GLY A 301 -24.05 -0.57 4.67
C GLY A 301 -23.39 -1.57 5.62
N ASP A 302 -24.16 -2.54 6.08
CA ASP A 302 -23.72 -3.51 7.08
C ASP A 302 -23.09 -4.74 6.43
N ALA A 303 -21.76 -4.78 6.36
CA ALA A 303 -21.03 -5.95 5.88
C ALA A 303 -20.58 -6.88 7.02
N ILE A 304 -20.39 -6.38 8.24
CA ILE A 304 -19.94 -7.23 9.36
C ILE A 304 -21.07 -8.11 9.90
N ASN A 305 -22.28 -7.56 10.07
CA ASN A 305 -23.49 -8.33 10.39
C ASN A 305 -24.32 -8.66 9.14
N PHE A 306 -23.66 -8.98 8.03
CA PHE A 306 -24.30 -9.14 6.74
C PHE A 306 -25.54 -10.04 6.80
N TYR A 307 -26.62 -9.66 6.10
CA TYR A 307 -27.90 -10.34 6.17
C TYR A 307 -27.86 -11.81 5.68
N TRP A 308 -26.99 -12.14 4.75
CA TRP A 308 -26.68 -13.53 4.41
C TRP A 308 -25.69 -14.07 5.44
N LYS A 309 -26.19 -14.78 6.42
CA LYS A 309 -25.42 -15.24 7.59
C LYS A 309 -24.13 -15.96 7.26
N VAL A 310 -24.06 -16.66 6.13
CA VAL A 310 -22.87 -17.37 5.67
C VAL A 310 -21.69 -16.43 5.37
N PHE A 311 -21.93 -15.16 5.11
CA PHE A 311 -20.88 -14.16 4.86
C PHE A 311 -20.73 -13.15 6.01
N SER A 312 -21.53 -13.27 7.07
CA SER A 312 -21.42 -12.42 8.25
C SER A 312 -20.16 -12.73 9.03
N HIS A 313 -19.47 -11.69 9.47
CA HIS A 313 -18.22 -11.79 10.25
C HIS A 313 -18.48 -11.83 11.77
N ASN A 314 -19.66 -11.38 12.21
CA ASN A 314 -20.00 -11.35 13.62
C ASN A 314 -20.12 -12.78 14.20
N GLY A 315 -19.46 -13.00 15.32
CA GLY A 315 -19.38 -14.30 15.96
C GLY A 315 -18.32 -15.23 15.37
N MET A 316 -17.57 -14.79 14.36
CA MET A 316 -16.54 -15.60 13.70
C MET A 316 -15.20 -15.50 14.42
N LYS A 317 -14.43 -16.57 14.32
CA LYS A 317 -13.07 -16.71 14.81
C LYS A 317 -12.12 -16.07 13.79
N PHE A 318 -10.96 -15.62 14.27
CA PHE A 318 -9.94 -15.10 13.37
C PHE A 318 -9.26 -16.25 12.61
N SER A 319 -9.08 -16.11 11.30
CA SER A 319 -8.40 -17.08 10.44
C SER A 319 -7.20 -16.42 9.75
N THR A 320 -6.14 -17.19 9.59
CA THR A 320 -4.94 -16.84 8.82
C THR A 320 -4.59 -17.95 7.85
N LYS A 321 -3.70 -17.70 6.90
CA LYS A 321 -3.32 -18.69 5.88
C LYS A 321 -2.77 -20.00 6.44
N ASP A 322 -2.20 -19.98 7.65
CA ASP A 322 -1.63 -21.13 8.37
C ASP A 322 -2.55 -21.65 9.49
N ARG A 323 -3.68 -20.98 9.76
CA ARG A 323 -4.62 -21.39 10.80
C ARG A 323 -6.06 -21.11 10.34
N ASP A 324 -6.71 -22.17 9.89
CA ASP A 324 -8.10 -22.16 9.43
C ASP A 324 -9.06 -22.31 10.60
N ASN A 325 -9.85 -21.28 10.86
CA ASN A 325 -10.88 -21.27 11.90
C ASN A 325 -12.25 -20.84 11.32
N ASP A 326 -12.35 -20.71 9.99
CA ASP A 326 -13.60 -20.32 9.32
C ASP A 326 -14.57 -21.49 9.13
N ASN A 327 -15.73 -21.23 8.55
CA ASN A 327 -16.78 -22.22 8.36
C ASN A 327 -16.85 -22.73 6.90
N PHE A 328 -15.89 -22.35 6.05
CA PHE A 328 -15.84 -22.80 4.68
C PHE A 328 -14.92 -24.03 4.53
N ARG A 329 -15.10 -24.80 3.48
CA ARG A 329 -14.32 -26.04 3.26
C ARG A 329 -12.86 -25.81 2.86
N THR A 330 -12.51 -24.61 2.46
CA THR A 330 -11.14 -24.19 2.10
C THR A 330 -10.82 -22.95 2.88
N ASN A 331 -9.58 -22.83 3.36
CA ASN A 331 -9.14 -21.70 4.16
C ASN A 331 -9.34 -20.36 3.41
N CYS A 332 -10.32 -19.57 3.86
CA CYS A 332 -10.63 -18.28 3.25
C CYS A 332 -9.45 -17.29 3.34
N ALA A 333 -8.69 -17.33 4.43
CA ALA A 333 -7.52 -16.43 4.59
C ALA A 333 -6.39 -16.77 3.62
N GLU A 334 -6.22 -18.04 3.24
CA GLU A 334 -5.28 -18.46 2.22
C GLU A 334 -5.75 -18.02 0.83
N VAL A 335 -7.03 -18.22 0.51
CA VAL A 335 -7.62 -17.87 -0.79
C VAL A 335 -7.64 -16.36 -1.02
N TYR A 336 -8.00 -15.57 0.00
CA TYR A 336 -8.19 -14.11 -0.13
C TYR A 336 -7.03 -13.27 0.42
N HIS A 337 -5.88 -13.91 0.69
CA HIS A 337 -4.58 -13.32 0.97
C HIS A 337 -4.53 -12.33 2.14
N GLY A 338 -5.32 -12.57 3.19
CA GLY A 338 -5.30 -11.75 4.40
C GLY A 338 -5.97 -12.44 5.59
N GLY A 339 -5.46 -12.21 6.80
CA GLY A 339 -6.12 -12.72 8.01
C GLY A 339 -7.34 -11.86 8.36
N PHE A 340 -8.47 -12.49 8.65
CA PHE A 340 -9.70 -11.79 9.04
C PHE A 340 -10.68 -12.75 9.76
N TRP A 341 -11.83 -12.26 10.21
CA TRP A 341 -12.91 -13.04 10.82
C TRP A 341 -13.82 -13.64 9.74
N TYR A 342 -13.28 -14.56 8.97
CA TYR A 342 -14.01 -15.19 7.86
C TYR A 342 -15.10 -16.17 8.35
N ASN A 343 -16.14 -16.29 7.54
CA ASN A 343 -17.19 -17.27 7.70
C ASN A 343 -17.20 -18.21 6.48
N GLY A 344 -18.05 -18.00 5.51
CA GLY A 344 -18.02 -18.77 4.29
C GLY A 344 -17.96 -17.97 2.97
N CYS A 345 -17.13 -17.01 2.70
CA CYS A 345 -15.97 -16.45 3.33
C CYS A 345 -16.23 -15.06 3.89
N TRP A 346 -16.65 -14.05 3.05
CA TRP A 346 -16.69 -12.66 3.46
C TRP A 346 -17.78 -11.82 2.76
N ALA A 347 -18.23 -10.76 3.46
CA ALA A 347 -18.86 -9.57 2.90
C ALA A 347 -17.96 -8.33 3.05
N ALA A 348 -16.86 -8.46 3.80
CA ALA A 348 -15.78 -7.47 3.90
C ALA A 348 -14.42 -8.19 3.93
N ASN A 349 -13.46 -7.76 3.08
CA ASN A 349 -12.09 -8.28 3.03
C ASN A 349 -11.09 -7.13 3.23
N LEU A 350 -10.96 -6.63 4.47
CA LEU A 350 -10.23 -5.40 4.75
C LEU A 350 -8.72 -5.61 4.95
N ASN A 351 -8.27 -6.86 5.00
CA ASN A 351 -6.86 -7.24 5.06
C ASN A 351 -6.35 -7.92 3.78
N GLY A 352 -7.14 -7.94 2.73
CA GLY A 352 -6.78 -8.49 1.42
C GLY A 352 -5.65 -7.74 0.72
N VAL A 353 -5.41 -8.08 -0.54
CA VAL A 353 -4.38 -7.47 -1.37
C VAL A 353 -4.70 -5.99 -1.60
N TYR A 354 -3.70 -5.13 -1.46
CA TYR A 354 -3.84 -3.72 -1.82
C TYR A 354 -3.56 -3.54 -3.30
N TYR A 355 -4.57 -3.18 -4.06
CA TYR A 355 -4.45 -2.79 -5.47
C TYR A 355 -4.41 -1.27 -5.58
N HIS A 356 -3.55 -0.75 -6.48
CA HIS A 356 -3.41 0.70 -6.71
C HIS A 356 -4.48 1.28 -7.65
N THR A 357 -5.48 0.48 -7.97
CA THR A 357 -6.60 0.85 -8.86
C THR A 357 -7.91 0.36 -8.28
N PRO A 358 -9.04 1.04 -8.59
CA PRO A 358 -10.35 0.58 -8.16
C PRO A 358 -10.69 -0.81 -8.74
N ASP A 359 -10.48 -0.98 -10.03
CA ASP A 359 -10.75 -2.23 -10.75
C ASP A 359 -9.44 -3.01 -10.86
N TYR A 360 -9.47 -4.27 -10.48
CA TYR A 360 -8.31 -5.15 -10.54
C TYR A 360 -8.62 -6.45 -11.27
N ASN A 361 -7.62 -6.96 -12.00
CA ASN A 361 -7.77 -8.16 -12.82
C ASN A 361 -7.29 -9.40 -12.06
N SER A 362 -7.99 -9.78 -10.99
CA SER A 362 -7.80 -11.05 -10.30
C SER A 362 -8.97 -11.99 -10.59
N THR A 363 -8.70 -13.28 -10.71
CA THR A 363 -9.74 -14.30 -10.83
C THR A 363 -10.48 -14.54 -9.53
N ILE A 364 -9.84 -14.17 -8.40
CA ILE A 364 -10.40 -14.20 -7.05
C ILE A 364 -10.64 -12.77 -6.56
N HIS A 365 -11.62 -12.59 -5.68
CA HIS A 365 -11.98 -11.28 -5.12
C HIS A 365 -11.17 -11.03 -3.85
N ASP A 366 -9.85 -10.84 -3.99
CA ASP A 366 -8.88 -10.75 -2.90
C ASP A 366 -8.46 -9.33 -2.53
N GLY A 367 -9.05 -8.32 -3.16
CA GLY A 367 -8.78 -6.90 -2.90
C GLY A 367 -9.28 -6.41 -1.54
N LEU A 368 -9.02 -5.13 -1.24
CA LEU A 368 -9.63 -4.43 -0.10
C LEU A 368 -11.07 -4.12 -0.41
N GLU A 369 -11.98 -4.99 -0.03
CA GLU A 369 -13.37 -4.89 -0.43
C GLU A 369 -14.32 -4.74 0.76
N TYR A 370 -15.38 -3.93 0.54
CA TYR A 370 -16.52 -3.78 1.45
C TYR A 370 -17.80 -3.84 0.61
N PHE A 371 -18.42 -5.03 0.55
CA PHE A 371 -19.45 -5.39 -0.44
C PHE A 371 -20.67 -4.47 -0.43
N THR A 372 -21.12 -4.05 0.74
CA THR A 372 -22.32 -3.23 0.88
C THR A 372 -22.14 -1.79 0.39
N TRP A 373 -20.91 -1.32 0.22
CA TRP A 373 -20.61 0.01 -0.30
C TRP A 373 -20.21 0.00 -1.78
N LYS A 374 -19.24 -0.84 -2.18
CA LYS A 374 -18.64 -0.78 -3.52
C LYS A 374 -18.84 -2.06 -4.36
N ARG A 375 -19.53 -3.07 -3.83
CA ARG A 375 -19.66 -4.40 -4.46
C ARG A 375 -18.30 -5.10 -4.63
N THR A 376 -18.31 -6.26 -5.28
CA THR A 376 -17.11 -7.03 -5.55
C THR A 376 -16.26 -6.46 -6.69
N LYS A 377 -14.95 -6.76 -6.67
CA LYS A 377 -13.92 -6.32 -7.62
C LYS A 377 -13.67 -4.81 -7.60
N TYR A 378 -13.98 -4.15 -6.51
CA TYR A 378 -13.57 -2.77 -6.29
C TYR A 378 -12.63 -2.72 -5.07
N SER A 379 -11.32 -2.53 -5.32
CA SER A 379 -10.35 -2.35 -4.24
C SER A 379 -10.39 -0.92 -3.70
N LEU A 380 -10.57 -0.80 -2.40
CA LEU A 380 -10.61 0.50 -1.71
C LEU A 380 -9.21 1.15 -1.71
N LYS A 381 -9.18 2.48 -1.72
CA LYS A 381 -7.96 3.28 -1.62
C LYS A 381 -7.43 3.35 -0.19
N MET A 382 -8.33 3.43 0.80
CA MET A 382 -7.97 3.51 2.22
C MET A 382 -9.00 2.78 3.07
N VAL A 383 -8.51 2.12 4.11
CA VAL A 383 -9.32 1.53 5.18
C VAL A 383 -8.63 1.77 6.51
N GLU A 384 -9.42 2.19 7.50
CA GLU A 384 -9.02 2.20 8.90
C GLU A 384 -10.07 1.48 9.75
N MET A 385 -9.59 0.61 10.67
CA MET A 385 -10.43 0.03 11.72
C MET A 385 -9.96 0.57 13.07
N LYS A 386 -10.90 1.09 13.85
CA LYS A 386 -10.61 1.74 15.11
C LYS A 386 -11.73 1.51 16.12
N PHE A 387 -11.41 1.60 17.39
CA PHE A 387 -12.39 1.46 18.47
C PHE A 387 -12.29 2.59 19.49
N ARG A 388 -13.38 2.82 20.23
CA ARG A 388 -13.42 3.70 21.38
C ARG A 388 -14.49 3.25 22.39
N ASP A 389 -14.42 3.77 23.59
CA ASP A 389 -15.47 3.61 24.60
C ASP A 389 -16.52 4.72 24.44
N ALA A 390 -17.75 4.34 24.10
CA ALA A 390 -18.81 5.30 23.85
C ALA A 390 -19.29 6.02 25.14
N SER A 391 -19.12 5.43 26.33
CA SER A 391 -19.58 6.03 27.58
C SER A 391 -18.82 7.31 27.97
N VAL A 392 -17.56 7.38 27.57
CA VAL A 392 -16.69 8.53 27.94
C VAL A 392 -16.93 9.74 27.04
N VAL A 393 -17.31 9.53 25.79
CA VAL A 393 -17.53 10.62 24.81
C VAL A 393 -18.79 11.43 25.13
N HIS A 394 -19.79 10.83 25.78
CA HIS A 394 -21.04 11.51 26.15
C HIS A 394 -20.97 12.33 27.45
N SER A 395 -19.95 12.11 28.28
CA SER A 395 -19.83 12.84 29.56
C SER A 395 -19.44 14.32 29.41
N ASN A 396 -18.86 14.72 28.27
CA ASN A 396 -18.45 16.10 28.04
C ASN A 396 -19.55 17.02 27.44
N SER A 397 -20.72 16.47 27.08
CA SER A 397 -21.82 17.27 26.51
C SER A 397 -22.77 17.86 27.53
N THR A 398 -22.60 17.56 28.84
CA THR A 398 -23.51 18.04 29.91
C THR A 398 -22.89 18.99 30.92
N ALA A 399 -21.62 19.38 30.79
CA ALA A 399 -21.01 20.42 31.61
C ALA A 399 -21.13 21.78 30.90
N SER A 400 -22.36 22.27 30.70
CA SER A 400 -22.60 23.70 30.53
C SER A 400 -22.56 24.30 31.91
N TYR A 401 -21.57 25.08 32.24
CA TYR A 401 -21.50 25.91 33.44
C TYR A 401 -22.67 26.87 33.43
N SER A 402 -23.54 26.72 34.41
CA SER A 402 -24.48 27.74 34.88
C SER A 402 -23.75 28.72 35.76
#